data_8d1d7980c4b6e5d61f10c638fe64164d
#
_entry.id   8d1d7980c4b6e5d61f10c638fe64164d
#
_cell.length_a   1.000
_cell.length_b   1.000
_cell.length_c   1.000
_cell.angle_alpha   90.00
_cell.angle_beta   90.00
_cell.angle_gamma   90.00
#
_symmetry.space_group_name_H-M   'P 1'
#
loop_
_entity.id
_entity.type
_entity.pdbx_description
1 polymer ?
#
loop_
_entity_poly.entity_id
_entity_poly.type
_entity_poly.pdbx_seq_one_letter_code
_entity_poly.pdbx_strand_id
1 'polypeptide(L)'
;MKKFVSILCLFFFSMTFSLTISGQRPRKFDPQQFEKQLHQYIATEAGLTPGEAAAFFPLFDEMQRKQRLLFDKMRVYMHTNTDDNRASLKAIQAMDNNDLEIKKLQKEYHQKFCKVLPAGKVLQILKADDKFHRKAFKRMVRERH
;
A
#
# COMPACT_ATOMS: atom_id res chain seq x y z
N MET A 1 -59.45 -12.28 53.50
CA MET A 1 -59.36 -13.73 53.26
C MET A 1 -58.78 -13.97 51.88
N LYS A 2 -57.93 -14.93 51.79
CA LYS A 2 -57.21 -15.48 50.59
C LYS A 2 -56.02 -14.71 50.14
N LYS A 3 -54.95 -15.26 50.62
CA LYS A 3 -53.54 -15.03 50.34
C LYS A 3 -53.24 -15.46 48.90
N PHE A 4 -52.77 -14.57 48.08
CA PHE A 4 -52.02 -14.95 46.88
C PHE A 4 -50.57 -14.58 47.08
N VAL A 5 -49.80 -15.59 47.46
CA VAL A 5 -48.32 -15.52 47.43
C VAL A 5 -47.91 -15.52 45.97
N SER A 6 -47.56 -14.36 45.47
CA SER A 6 -46.97 -14.23 44.16
C SER A 6 -45.45 -14.50 44.29
N ILE A 7 -45.07 -15.69 43.85
CA ILE A 7 -43.68 -16.07 43.76
C ILE A 7 -43.06 -15.26 42.62
N LEU A 8 -42.36 -14.19 43.00
CA LEU A 8 -41.55 -13.41 42.10
C LEU A 8 -40.27 -14.18 41.81
N CYS A 9 -40.29 -14.99 40.74
CA CYS A 9 -39.08 -15.61 40.20
C CYS A 9 -38.16 -14.51 39.66
N LEU A 10 -37.19 -14.12 40.46
CA LEU A 10 -36.02 -13.38 40.05
C LEU A 10 -35.18 -14.21 39.08
N PHE A 11 -35.53 -14.09 37.81
CA PHE A 11 -34.59 -14.51 36.75
C PHE A 11 -33.41 -13.52 36.74
N PHE A 12 -32.39 -13.84 37.51
CA PHE A 12 -31.08 -13.30 37.34
C PHE A 12 -30.54 -13.82 35.99
N PHE A 13 -30.88 -13.12 34.91
CA PHE A 13 -30.22 -13.30 33.65
C PHE A 13 -28.82 -12.69 33.79
N SER A 14 -27.89 -13.46 34.28
CA SER A 14 -26.47 -13.13 34.27
C SER A 14 -26.01 -13.13 32.82
N MET A 15 -26.16 -11.98 32.18
CA MET A 15 -25.60 -11.68 30.88
C MET A 15 -24.07 -11.60 31.06
N THR A 16 -23.42 -12.75 31.00
CA THR A 16 -21.95 -12.81 30.83
C THR A 16 -21.63 -12.17 29.48
N PHE A 17 -21.38 -10.86 29.52
CA PHE A 17 -20.83 -10.12 28.40
C PHE A 17 -19.39 -10.63 28.23
N SER A 18 -19.23 -11.72 27.47
CA SER A 18 -17.94 -12.17 27.01
C SER A 18 -17.38 -11.09 26.11
N LEU A 19 -16.58 -10.20 26.69
CA LEU A 19 -15.66 -9.34 25.94
C LEU A 19 -14.67 -10.26 25.24
N THR A 20 -15.04 -10.73 24.05
CA THR A 20 -14.09 -11.24 23.08
C THR A 20 -13.24 -10.05 22.66
N ILE A 21 -12.17 -9.81 23.41
CA ILE A 21 -11.04 -9.02 22.97
C ILE A 21 -10.45 -9.83 21.80
N SER A 22 -11.00 -9.60 20.62
CA SER A 22 -10.35 -10.00 19.37
C SER A 22 -9.07 -9.18 19.30
N GLY A 23 -7.99 -9.75 19.85
CA GLY A 23 -6.65 -9.26 19.62
C GLY A 23 -6.46 -9.17 18.10
N GLN A 24 -6.59 -7.99 17.55
CA GLN A 24 -6.31 -7.74 16.14
C GLN A 24 -4.82 -8.01 15.96
N ARG A 25 -4.51 -9.24 15.54
CA ARG A 25 -3.17 -9.55 15.03
C ARG A 25 -2.89 -8.51 13.95
N PRO A 26 -1.71 -7.86 13.97
CA PRO A 26 -1.35 -6.90 12.93
C PRO A 26 -1.61 -7.57 11.59
N ARG A 27 -2.49 -6.97 10.77
CA ARG A 27 -2.87 -7.54 9.47
C ARG A 27 -1.60 -7.71 8.66
N LYS A 28 -1.28 -8.97 8.35
CA LYS A 28 -0.16 -9.28 7.48
C LYS A 28 -0.38 -8.52 6.17
N PHE A 29 0.65 -7.79 5.72
CA PHE A 29 0.58 -7.05 4.47
C PHE A 29 0.24 -8.01 3.33
N ASP A 30 -0.84 -7.71 2.60
CA ASP A 30 -1.28 -8.45 1.43
C ASP A 30 -0.97 -7.61 0.17
N PRO A 31 0.03 -8.00 -0.63
CA PRO A 31 0.40 -7.27 -1.82
C PRO A 31 -0.70 -7.20 -2.88
N GLN A 32 -1.49 -8.26 -3.03
CA GLN A 32 -2.56 -8.30 -4.03
C GLN A 32 -3.71 -7.37 -3.66
N GLN A 33 -4.08 -7.37 -2.38
CA GLN A 33 -5.09 -6.45 -1.88
C GLN A 33 -4.63 -4.99 -1.98
N PHE A 34 -3.35 -4.73 -1.70
CA PHE A 34 -2.75 -3.40 -1.84
C PHE A 34 -2.82 -2.90 -3.29
N GLU A 35 -2.42 -3.73 -4.26
CA GLU A 35 -2.44 -3.42 -5.69
C GLU A 35 -3.87 -3.15 -6.17
N LYS A 36 -4.84 -3.98 -5.79
CA LYS A 36 -6.25 -3.76 -6.11
C LYS A 36 -6.77 -2.44 -5.55
N GLN A 37 -6.44 -2.09 -4.31
CA GLN A 37 -6.84 -0.82 -3.70
C GLN A 37 -6.18 0.37 -4.40
N LEU A 38 -4.92 0.24 -4.80
CA LEU A 38 -4.19 1.25 -5.57
C LEU A 38 -4.85 1.51 -6.92
N HIS A 39 -5.16 0.46 -7.68
CA HIS A 39 -5.84 0.58 -8.98
C HIS A 39 -7.20 1.26 -8.84
N GLN A 40 -8.00 0.83 -7.87
CA GLN A 40 -9.32 1.42 -7.62
C GLN A 40 -9.20 2.91 -7.23
N TYR A 41 -8.22 3.23 -6.39
CA TYR A 41 -7.97 4.61 -5.98
C TYR A 41 -7.55 5.50 -7.15
N ILE A 42 -6.58 5.05 -7.97
CA ILE A 42 -6.12 5.75 -9.17
C ILE A 42 -7.27 5.95 -10.15
N ALA A 43 -8.03 4.89 -10.45
CA ALA A 43 -9.16 4.95 -11.38
C ALA A 43 -10.20 5.98 -10.95
N THR A 44 -10.50 6.03 -9.65
CA THR A 44 -11.46 6.97 -9.08
C THR A 44 -10.94 8.40 -9.09
N GLU A 45 -9.71 8.64 -8.61
CA GLU A 45 -9.14 10.00 -8.49
C GLU A 45 -8.85 10.63 -9.86
N ALA A 46 -8.46 9.83 -10.85
CA ALA A 46 -8.20 10.29 -12.22
C ALA A 46 -9.42 10.20 -13.15
N GLY A 47 -10.55 9.68 -12.67
CA GLY A 47 -11.77 9.52 -13.46
C GLY A 47 -11.56 8.68 -14.71
N LEU A 48 -10.90 7.51 -14.58
CA LEU A 48 -10.65 6.62 -15.70
C LEU A 48 -11.93 5.91 -16.13
N THR A 49 -12.21 5.93 -17.45
CA THR A 49 -13.20 5.04 -18.03
C THR A 49 -12.71 3.59 -18.03
N PRO A 50 -13.59 2.57 -18.14
CA PRO A 50 -13.17 1.18 -18.23
C PRO A 50 -12.16 0.90 -19.36
N GLY A 51 -12.33 1.54 -20.53
CA GLY A 51 -11.40 1.41 -21.66
C GLY A 51 -10.04 2.02 -21.38
N GLU A 52 -10.00 3.21 -20.76
CA GLU A 52 -8.76 3.87 -20.35
C GLU A 52 -8.02 3.05 -19.28
N ALA A 53 -8.74 2.51 -18.29
CA ALA A 53 -8.17 1.65 -17.26
C ALA A 53 -7.58 0.36 -17.87
N ALA A 54 -8.29 -0.27 -18.80
CA ALA A 54 -7.83 -1.47 -19.50
C ALA A 54 -6.55 -1.22 -20.33
N ALA A 55 -6.39 -0.04 -20.91
CA ALA A 55 -5.20 0.33 -21.66
C ALA A 55 -4.01 0.73 -20.76
N PHE A 56 -4.29 1.34 -19.60
CA PHE A 56 -3.27 1.91 -18.73
C PHE A 56 -2.69 0.90 -17.74
N PHE A 57 -3.52 0.16 -16.98
CA PHE A 57 -3.03 -0.66 -15.86
C PHE A 57 -2.05 -1.75 -16.25
N PRO A 58 -2.13 -2.43 -17.41
CA PRO A 58 -1.10 -3.40 -17.80
C PRO A 58 0.30 -2.79 -17.89
N LEU A 59 0.41 -1.55 -18.40
CA LEU A 59 1.67 -0.82 -18.49
C LEU A 59 2.14 -0.35 -17.10
N PHE A 60 1.22 0.09 -16.26
CA PHE A 60 1.50 0.52 -14.89
C PHE A 60 2.03 -0.64 -14.04
N ASP A 61 1.37 -1.80 -14.10
CA ASP A 61 1.78 -2.99 -13.37
C ASP A 61 3.14 -3.52 -13.81
N GLU A 62 3.42 -3.45 -15.12
CA GLU A 62 4.74 -3.80 -15.65
C GLU A 62 5.83 -2.88 -15.11
N MET A 63 5.58 -1.57 -15.07
CA MET A 63 6.48 -0.59 -14.47
C MET A 63 6.71 -0.91 -12.99
N GLN A 64 5.64 -1.11 -12.22
CA GLN A 64 5.71 -1.41 -10.79
C GLN A 64 6.49 -2.69 -10.51
N ARG A 65 6.31 -3.73 -11.31
CA ARG A 65 7.07 -4.98 -11.18
C ARG A 65 8.55 -4.77 -11.44
N LYS A 66 8.92 -4.07 -12.50
CA LYS A 66 10.32 -3.75 -12.84
C LYS A 66 10.97 -2.88 -11.75
N GLN A 67 10.22 -1.91 -11.24
CA GLN A 67 10.64 -1.04 -10.15
C GLN A 67 10.93 -1.82 -8.87
N ARG A 68 10.08 -2.79 -8.51
CA ARG A 68 10.31 -3.70 -7.36
C ARG A 68 11.64 -4.42 -7.46
N LEU A 69 11.98 -4.94 -8.63
CA LEU A 69 13.27 -5.63 -8.84
C LEU A 69 14.48 -4.70 -8.58
N LEU A 70 14.36 -3.43 -8.93
CA LEU A 70 15.39 -2.43 -8.65
C LEU A 70 15.46 -2.10 -7.15
N PHE A 71 14.33 -1.96 -6.48
CA PHE A 71 14.28 -1.77 -5.02
C PHE A 71 14.84 -2.98 -4.26
N ASP A 72 14.60 -4.21 -4.72
CA ASP A 72 15.15 -5.40 -4.10
C ASP A 72 16.68 -5.45 -4.20
N LYS A 73 17.27 -4.97 -5.30
CA LYS A 73 18.72 -4.80 -5.42
C LYS A 73 19.28 -3.83 -4.35
N MET A 74 18.56 -2.74 -4.05
CA MET A 74 18.99 -1.77 -3.03
C MET A 74 19.06 -2.38 -1.63
N ARG A 75 18.20 -3.36 -1.31
CA ARG A 75 18.16 -3.97 0.03
C ARG A 75 19.49 -4.62 0.42
N VAL A 76 20.28 -5.10 -0.55
CA VAL A 76 21.60 -5.67 -0.30
C VAL A 76 22.54 -4.65 0.33
N TYR A 77 22.47 -3.40 -0.11
CA TYR A 77 23.37 -2.33 0.38
C TYR A 77 22.99 -1.81 1.78
N MET A 78 21.75 -2.02 2.21
CA MET A 78 21.29 -1.64 3.54
C MET A 78 21.97 -2.43 4.67
N HIS A 79 22.65 -3.53 4.35
CA HIS A 79 23.38 -4.38 5.29
C HIS A 79 24.89 -4.24 5.15
N THR A 80 25.38 -3.22 4.41
CA THR A 80 26.81 -2.94 4.28
C THR A 80 27.40 -2.52 5.62
N ASN A 81 28.55 -3.11 6.00
CA ASN A 81 29.27 -2.68 7.20
C ASN A 81 29.81 -1.26 6.99
N THR A 82 29.32 -0.32 7.78
CA THR A 82 29.69 1.10 7.70
C THR A 82 31.09 1.42 8.22
N ASP A 83 31.73 0.50 8.95
CA ASP A 83 33.13 0.66 9.41
C ASP A 83 34.14 0.42 8.28
N ASP A 84 33.72 -0.25 7.19
CA ASP A 84 34.51 -0.41 5.98
C ASP A 84 34.20 0.73 4.98
N ASN A 85 35.08 1.72 4.95
CA ASN A 85 34.95 2.88 4.05
C ASN A 85 34.92 2.49 2.57
N ARG A 86 35.63 1.45 2.15
CA ARG A 86 35.65 0.99 0.76
C ARG A 86 34.33 0.32 0.38
N ALA A 87 33.80 -0.53 1.26
CA ALA A 87 32.49 -1.15 1.08
C ALA A 87 31.38 -0.09 1.08
N SER A 88 31.43 0.87 1.99
CA SER A 88 30.48 1.98 2.09
C SER A 88 30.47 2.85 0.85
N LEU A 89 31.64 3.20 0.29
CA LEU A 89 31.72 3.97 -0.96
C LEU A 89 31.08 3.20 -2.13
N LYS A 90 31.36 1.90 -2.27
CA LYS A 90 30.75 1.06 -3.30
C LYS A 90 29.23 0.99 -3.14
N ALA A 91 28.73 0.87 -1.92
CA ALA A 91 27.29 0.84 -1.63
C ALA A 91 26.64 2.15 -2.04
N ILE A 92 27.21 3.32 -1.69
CA ILE A 92 26.69 4.63 -2.10
C ILE A 92 26.61 4.75 -3.62
N GLN A 93 27.70 4.41 -4.33
CA GLN A 93 27.72 4.48 -5.79
C GLN A 93 26.68 3.55 -6.43
N ALA A 94 26.50 2.35 -5.87
CA ALA A 94 25.51 1.40 -6.36
C ALA A 94 24.06 1.88 -6.08
N MET A 95 23.80 2.52 -4.95
CA MET A 95 22.51 3.14 -4.63
C MET A 95 22.20 4.27 -5.61
N ASP A 96 23.14 5.18 -5.83
CA ASP A 96 22.98 6.31 -6.76
C ASP A 96 22.69 5.82 -8.20
N ASN A 97 23.44 4.83 -8.67
CA ASN A 97 23.19 4.22 -9.99
C ASN A 97 21.81 3.58 -10.09
N ASN A 98 21.39 2.86 -9.04
CA ASN A 98 20.09 2.21 -9.01
C ASN A 98 18.94 3.25 -9.01
N ASP A 99 19.08 4.36 -8.30
CA ASP A 99 18.11 5.46 -8.32
C ASP A 99 17.99 6.09 -9.71
N LEU A 100 19.10 6.25 -10.42
CA LEU A 100 19.10 6.71 -11.81
C LEU A 100 18.38 5.70 -12.73
N GLU A 101 18.57 4.39 -12.55
CA GLU A 101 17.85 3.36 -13.30
C GLU A 101 16.34 3.41 -13.03
N ILE A 102 15.93 3.58 -11.77
CA ILE A 102 14.51 3.75 -11.42
C ILE A 102 13.93 4.98 -12.11
N LYS A 103 14.64 6.10 -12.13
CA LYS A 103 14.18 7.33 -12.79
C LYS A 103 14.10 7.19 -14.31
N LYS A 104 15.05 6.50 -14.93
CA LYS A 104 15.01 6.16 -16.37
C LYS A 104 13.80 5.30 -16.71
N LEU A 105 13.55 4.25 -15.91
CA LEU A 105 12.40 3.37 -16.05
C LEU A 105 11.09 4.17 -15.94
N GLN A 106 10.93 4.99 -14.91
CA GLN A 106 9.75 5.84 -14.74
C GLN A 106 9.53 6.74 -15.96
N LYS A 107 10.58 7.42 -16.43
CA LYS A 107 10.51 8.28 -17.63
C LYS A 107 10.01 7.51 -18.85
N GLU A 108 10.54 6.32 -19.10
CA GLU A 108 10.12 5.46 -20.22
C GLU A 108 8.62 5.13 -20.14
N TYR A 109 8.15 4.69 -18.96
CA TYR A 109 6.74 4.33 -18.79
C TYR A 109 5.82 5.55 -18.80
N HIS A 110 6.22 6.69 -18.26
CA HIS A 110 5.42 7.92 -18.39
C HIS A 110 5.20 8.28 -19.86
N GLN A 111 6.21 8.07 -20.73
CA GLN A 111 6.04 8.26 -22.18
C GLN A 111 5.07 7.24 -22.78
N LYS A 112 5.12 5.96 -22.36
CA LYS A 112 4.15 4.93 -22.77
C LYS A 112 2.74 5.28 -22.32
N PHE A 113 2.57 5.77 -21.09
CA PHE A 113 1.26 6.22 -20.57
C PHE A 113 0.68 7.35 -21.41
N CYS A 114 1.51 8.33 -21.81
CA CYS A 114 1.09 9.44 -22.66
C CYS A 114 0.73 9.01 -24.09
N LYS A 115 1.07 7.78 -24.52
CA LYS A 115 0.61 7.24 -25.81
C LYS A 115 -0.79 6.64 -25.74
N VAL A 116 -1.23 6.23 -24.56
CA VAL A 116 -2.55 5.59 -24.36
C VAL A 116 -3.56 6.49 -23.66
N LEU A 117 -3.10 7.55 -23.00
CA LEU A 117 -3.92 8.53 -22.29
C LEU A 117 -3.45 9.96 -22.55
N PRO A 118 -4.34 10.97 -22.47
CA PRO A 118 -3.95 12.37 -22.48
C PRO A 118 -2.98 12.70 -21.34
N ALA A 119 -1.96 13.52 -21.60
CA ALA A 119 -0.92 13.88 -20.63
C ALA A 119 -1.49 14.47 -19.31
N GLY A 120 -2.56 15.26 -19.38
CA GLY A 120 -3.23 15.78 -18.19
C GLY A 120 -3.79 14.67 -17.30
N LYS A 121 -4.36 13.61 -17.91
CA LYS A 121 -4.87 12.45 -17.18
C LYS A 121 -3.73 11.62 -16.57
N VAL A 122 -2.64 11.44 -17.32
CA VAL A 122 -1.41 10.81 -16.79
C VAL A 122 -0.90 11.56 -15.57
N LEU A 123 -0.84 12.90 -15.61
CA LEU A 123 -0.43 13.70 -14.45
C LEU A 123 -1.36 13.52 -13.24
N GLN A 124 -2.68 13.42 -13.46
CA GLN A 124 -3.64 13.12 -12.38
C GLN A 124 -3.38 11.75 -11.77
N ILE A 125 -3.10 10.73 -12.60
CA ILE A 125 -2.74 9.38 -12.16
C ILE A 125 -1.48 9.40 -11.28
N LEU A 126 -0.41 10.06 -11.72
CA LEU A 126 0.84 10.14 -10.96
C LEU A 126 0.65 10.84 -9.60
N LYS A 127 -0.20 11.88 -9.55
CA LYS A 127 -0.57 12.54 -8.29
C LYS A 127 -1.40 11.64 -7.39
N ALA A 128 -2.30 10.83 -7.96
CA ALA A 128 -3.11 9.89 -7.21
C ALA A 128 -2.27 8.76 -6.62
N ASP A 129 -1.34 8.20 -7.41
CA ASP A 129 -0.39 7.18 -6.97
C ASP A 129 0.44 7.67 -5.76
N ASP A 130 1.08 8.83 -5.87
CA ASP A 130 1.85 9.44 -4.79
C ASP A 130 0.98 9.71 -3.53
N LYS A 131 -0.24 10.23 -3.71
CA LYS A 131 -1.18 10.47 -2.61
C LYS A 131 -1.60 9.17 -1.90
N PHE A 132 -1.82 8.09 -2.66
CA PHE A 132 -2.15 6.78 -2.11
C PHE A 132 -1.01 6.23 -1.25
N HIS A 133 0.22 6.23 -1.77
CA HIS A 133 1.40 5.75 -1.05
C HIS A 133 1.65 6.55 0.24
N ARG A 134 1.51 7.87 0.21
CA ARG A 134 1.62 8.69 1.44
C ARG A 134 0.54 8.36 2.47
N LYS A 135 -0.70 8.11 2.04
CA LYS A 135 -1.79 7.70 2.94
C LYS A 135 -1.53 6.32 3.55
N ALA A 136 -1.07 5.36 2.73
CA ALA A 136 -0.74 4.01 3.17
C ALA A 136 0.40 4.05 4.21
N PHE A 137 1.46 4.82 3.96
CA PHE A 137 2.56 5.00 4.90
C PHE A 137 2.09 5.59 6.24
N LYS A 138 1.30 6.68 6.23
CA LYS A 138 0.75 7.29 7.44
C LYS A 138 -0.10 6.31 8.25
N ARG A 139 -0.86 5.44 7.58
CA ARG A 139 -1.67 4.40 8.23
C ARG A 139 -0.78 3.37 8.93
N MET A 140 0.24 2.85 8.22
CA MET A 140 1.19 1.89 8.80
C MET A 140 1.92 2.43 10.03
N VAL A 141 2.33 3.70 10.00
CA VAL A 141 2.99 4.34 11.16
C VAL A 141 2.04 4.46 12.34
N ARG A 142 0.76 4.81 12.10
CA ARG A 142 -0.26 4.93 13.15
C ARG A 142 -0.60 3.59 13.81
N GLU A 143 -0.60 2.51 13.05
CA GLU A 143 -0.91 1.16 13.56
C GLU A 143 0.24 0.53 14.37
N ARG A 144 1.43 1.14 14.36
CA ARG A 144 2.60 0.70 15.14
C ARG A 144 2.71 1.38 16.52
N HIS A 145 1.91 2.41 16.77
CA HIS A 145 1.81 3.14 18.03
C HIS A 145 0.48 2.83 18.72
#